data_aa6bc637e0657c35ef34d88acf335a7c
#
_entry.id   aa6bc637e0657c35ef34d88acf335a7c
#
_cell.length_a   1.000
_cell.length_b   1.000
_cell.length_c   1.000
_cell.angle_alpha   90.00
_cell.angle_beta   90.00
_cell.angle_gamma   90.00
#
_symmetry.space_group_name_H-M   'P 1'
#
loop_
_entity.id
_entity.type
_entity.pdbx_description
1 polymer ?
#
loop_
_entity_poly.entity_id
_entity_poly.type
_entity_poly.pdbx_seq_one_letter_code
_entity_poly.pdbx_strand_id
1 'polypeptide(L)'
;MDKYSKQVTEEAWLICPNWTEVRRFIKNKNNKDKFFEYMFVDCGIVVGSNGESPPLMKTRKEIKIEEARKEYQQLITAGWQVTEPKW
;
A
#
# COMPACT_ATOMS: atom_id res chain seq x y z
N MET A 1 17.16 -9.83 -8.64
CA MET A 1 16.62 -8.66 -7.96
C MET A 1 15.20 -8.94 -7.50
N ASP A 2 14.91 -8.58 -6.30
CA ASP A 2 13.60 -8.84 -5.71
C ASP A 2 12.64 -7.68 -6.05
N LYS A 3 11.70 -7.97 -6.92
CA LYS A 3 10.70 -6.98 -7.35
C LYS A 3 9.79 -6.54 -6.20
N TYR A 4 9.52 -7.44 -5.28
CA TYR A 4 8.62 -7.16 -4.16
C TYR A 4 9.25 -6.19 -3.18
N SER A 5 10.53 -6.36 -2.86
CA SER A 5 11.23 -5.43 -1.99
C SER A 5 11.24 -4.04 -2.58
N LYS A 6 11.47 -3.92 -3.88
CA LYS A 6 11.47 -2.63 -4.55
C LYS A 6 10.10 -1.97 -4.49
N GLN A 7 9.04 -2.71 -4.72
CA GLN A 7 7.68 -2.18 -4.65
C GLN A 7 7.34 -1.68 -3.25
N VAL A 8 7.71 -2.46 -2.23
CA VAL A 8 7.44 -2.08 -0.84
C VAL A 8 8.22 -0.85 -0.42
N THR A 9 9.46 -0.66 -0.93
CA THR A 9 10.29 0.47 -0.53
C THR A 9 9.93 1.77 -1.22
N GLU A 10 9.24 1.73 -2.36
CA GLU A 10 8.87 2.92 -3.11
C GLU A 10 7.36 3.16 -3.07
N GLU A 11 6.65 2.41 -3.86
CA GLU A 11 5.19 2.48 -3.89
C GLU A 11 4.64 1.12 -4.29
N ALA A 12 3.61 0.69 -3.59
CA ALA A 12 2.92 -0.56 -3.93
C ALA A 12 1.44 -0.40 -3.67
N TRP A 13 0.64 -1.01 -4.52
CA TRP A 13 -0.80 -1.04 -4.40
C TRP A 13 -1.25 -2.48 -4.26
N LEU A 14 -2.11 -2.72 -3.28
CA LEU A 14 -2.73 -4.02 -3.06
C LEU A 14 -4.24 -3.89 -3.12
N ILE A 15 -4.89 -4.93 -3.61
CA ILE A 15 -6.35 -5.01 -3.62
C ILE A 15 -6.76 -6.28 -2.88
N CYS A 16 -7.81 -6.19 -2.08
CA CYS A 16 -8.27 -7.32 -1.29
C CYS A 16 -8.92 -8.39 -2.16
N PRO A 17 -9.05 -9.64 -1.64
CA PRO A 17 -9.54 -10.77 -2.46
C PRO A 17 -10.90 -10.55 -3.09
N ASN A 18 -11.80 -9.81 -2.45
CA ASN A 18 -13.14 -9.56 -3.00
C ASN A 18 -13.25 -8.21 -3.72
N TRP A 19 -12.12 -7.54 -3.94
CA TRP A 19 -12.04 -6.32 -4.73
C TRP A 19 -12.84 -5.14 -4.19
N THR A 20 -12.97 -5.07 -2.86
CA THR A 20 -13.71 -3.98 -2.22
C THR A 20 -12.81 -2.92 -1.59
N GLU A 21 -11.57 -3.27 -1.27
CA GLU A 21 -10.64 -2.37 -0.60
C GLU A 21 -9.28 -2.36 -1.27
N VAL A 22 -8.60 -1.21 -1.18
CA VAL A 22 -7.22 -1.07 -1.65
C VAL A 22 -6.33 -0.57 -0.52
N ARG A 23 -5.06 -0.88 -0.61
CA ARG A 23 -4.00 -0.33 0.24
C ARG A 23 -2.89 0.20 -0.62
N ARG A 24 -2.42 1.40 -0.30
CA ARG A 24 -1.24 1.96 -0.95
C ARG A 24 -0.14 2.13 0.07
N PHE A 25 1.03 1.59 -0.25
CA PHE A 25 2.24 1.77 0.55
C PHE A 25 3.15 2.72 -0.22
N ILE A 26 3.42 3.89 0.33
CA ILE A 26 4.26 4.88 -0.35
C ILE A 26 5.29 5.42 0.64
N LYS A 27 6.54 5.51 0.20
CA LYS A 27 7.63 5.98 1.05
C LYS A 27 7.46 7.47 1.36
N ASN A 28 7.65 7.82 2.62
CA ASN A 28 7.67 9.22 3.03
C ASN A 28 9.06 9.79 2.78
N LYS A 29 9.23 10.50 1.68
CA LYS A 29 10.52 11.06 1.29
C LYS A 29 10.87 12.33 2.05
N ASN A 30 9.92 12.91 2.77
CA ASN A 30 10.12 14.12 3.56
C ASN A 30 10.39 13.83 5.04
N ASN A 31 10.56 12.56 5.38
CA ASN A 31 10.88 12.16 6.73
C ASN A 31 12.21 12.72 7.18
N LYS A 32 12.24 13.30 8.37
CA LYS A 32 13.44 13.94 8.94
C LYS A 32 14.22 13.05 9.89
N ASP A 33 13.74 11.85 10.16
CA ASP A 33 14.41 10.91 11.03
C ASP A 33 15.67 10.36 10.31
N LYS A 34 16.82 10.48 10.95
CA LYS A 34 18.09 10.05 10.36
C LYS A 34 18.33 8.55 10.48
N PHE A 35 17.60 7.90 11.37
CA PHE A 35 17.85 6.49 11.69
C PHE A 35 16.82 5.55 11.11
N PHE A 36 15.59 6.02 10.89
CA PHE A 36 14.51 5.18 10.44
C PHE A 36 13.83 5.79 9.21
N GLU A 37 13.44 4.92 8.29
CA GLU A 37 12.60 5.31 7.17
C GLU A 37 11.15 5.01 7.51
N TYR A 38 10.26 5.82 6.98
CA TYR A 38 8.83 5.72 7.21
C TYR A 38 8.08 5.59 5.90
N MET A 39 6.93 4.93 5.98
CA MET A 39 6.01 4.82 4.86
C MET A 39 4.63 5.27 5.28
N PHE A 40 3.91 5.86 4.34
CA PHE A 40 2.48 6.05 4.48
C PHE A 40 1.76 4.79 4.01
N VAL A 41 0.77 4.38 4.76
CA VAL A 41 -0.14 3.30 4.37
C VAL A 41 -1.52 3.91 4.25
N ASP A 42 -2.00 3.99 3.02
CA ASP A 42 -3.29 4.57 2.71
C ASP A 42 -4.30 3.46 2.48
N CYS A 43 -5.46 3.59 3.11
CA CYS A 43 -6.55 2.64 2.95
C CYS A 43 -7.69 3.31 2.21
N GLY A 44 -8.25 2.61 1.24
CA GLY A 44 -9.37 3.12 0.45
C GLY A 44 -10.34 2.03 0.07
N ILE A 45 -11.45 2.43 -0.51
CA ILE A 45 -12.47 1.51 -1.03
C ILE A 45 -12.60 1.65 -2.53
N VAL A 46 -12.82 0.51 -3.17
CA VAL A 46 -13.03 0.46 -4.61
C VAL A 46 -14.40 1.06 -4.93
N VAL A 47 -14.44 1.94 -5.92
CA VAL A 47 -15.69 2.54 -6.39
C VAL A 47 -15.87 2.26 -7.87
N GLY A 48 -17.12 2.30 -8.33
CA GLY A 48 -17.46 1.97 -9.72
C GLY A 48 -17.70 0.49 -9.92
N SER A 49 -18.36 0.14 -11.02
CA SER A 49 -18.81 -1.22 -11.27
C SER A 49 -17.69 -2.22 -11.42
N ASN A 50 -16.57 -1.82 -12.00
CA ASN A 50 -15.43 -2.68 -12.24
C ASN A 50 -14.13 -2.10 -11.70
N GLY A 51 -14.22 -1.21 -10.71
CA GLY A 51 -13.06 -0.51 -10.20
C GLY A 51 -12.50 0.50 -11.21
N GLU A 52 -13.33 1.01 -12.08
CA GLU A 52 -12.92 1.94 -13.14
C GLU A 52 -12.61 3.33 -12.61
N SER A 53 -13.28 3.71 -11.53
CA SER A 53 -13.08 5.02 -10.92
C SER A 53 -11.91 4.95 -9.93
N PRO A 54 -11.22 6.07 -9.69
CA PRO A 54 -10.21 6.11 -8.64
C PRO A 54 -10.84 5.70 -7.30
N PRO A 55 -10.12 4.93 -6.46
CA PRO A 55 -10.68 4.52 -5.18
C PRO A 55 -10.88 5.72 -4.26
N LEU A 56 -11.88 5.60 -3.39
CA LEU A 56 -12.12 6.62 -2.37
C LEU A 56 -11.20 6.34 -1.19
N MET A 57 -10.20 7.18 -1.01
CA MET A 57 -9.23 7.01 0.07
C MET A 57 -9.85 7.47 1.40
N LYS A 58 -9.72 6.65 2.41
CA LYS A 58 -10.36 6.85 3.71
C LYS A 58 -9.38 7.30 4.78
N THR A 59 -8.24 6.64 4.89
CA THR A 59 -7.31 6.88 5.97
C THR A 59 -5.87 6.81 5.48
N ARG A 60 -5.01 7.50 6.21
CA ARG A 60 -3.56 7.41 6.02
C ARG A 60 -2.92 7.27 7.38
N LYS A 61 -1.97 6.36 7.50
CA LYS A 61 -1.13 6.26 8.69
C LYS A 61 0.34 6.26 8.26
N GLU A 62 1.20 6.73 9.16
CA GLU A 62 2.63 6.68 8.94
C GLU A 62 3.24 5.67 9.90
N ILE A 63 4.00 4.73 9.37
CA ILE A 63 4.67 3.69 10.16
C ILE A 63 6.09 3.49 9.66
N LYS A 64 6.93 2.89 10.48
CA LYS A 64 8.29 2.55 10.09
C LYS A 64 8.26 1.56 8.95
N ILE A 65 9.26 1.63 8.08
CA ILE A 65 9.33 0.77 6.89
C ILE A 65 9.30 -0.72 7.25
N GLU A 66 9.89 -1.10 8.39
CA GLU A 66 9.87 -2.48 8.84
C GLU A 66 8.47 -2.95 9.16
N GLU A 67 7.68 -2.09 9.82
CA GLU A 67 6.29 -2.39 10.12
C GLU A 67 5.45 -2.44 8.86
N ALA A 68 5.73 -1.55 7.90
CA ALA A 68 5.05 -1.56 6.62
C ALA A 68 5.29 -2.85 5.86
N ARG A 69 6.52 -3.36 5.89
CA ARG A 69 6.85 -4.64 5.27
C ARG A 69 6.11 -5.80 5.89
N LYS A 70 5.97 -5.80 7.21
CA LYS A 70 5.20 -6.83 7.91
C LYS A 70 3.73 -6.78 7.52
N GLU A 71 3.15 -5.59 7.48
CA GLU A 71 1.75 -5.42 7.08
C GLU A 71 1.54 -5.88 5.64
N TYR A 72 2.44 -5.50 4.74
CA TYR A 72 2.41 -5.93 3.34
C TYR A 72 2.39 -7.47 3.25
N GLN A 73 3.30 -8.13 3.96
CA GLN A 73 3.38 -9.59 3.94
C GLN A 73 2.12 -10.24 4.51
N GLN A 74 1.56 -9.66 5.56
CA GLN A 74 0.32 -10.16 6.14
C GLN A 74 -0.83 -10.08 5.14
N LEU A 75 -0.91 -8.99 4.39
CA LEU A 75 -1.95 -8.82 3.38
C LEU A 75 -1.78 -9.82 2.24
N ILE A 76 -0.56 -10.00 1.76
CA ILE A 76 -0.27 -11.00 0.72
C ILE A 76 -0.67 -12.40 1.21
N THR A 77 -0.32 -12.74 2.43
CA THR A 77 -0.68 -14.04 3.02
C THR A 77 -2.20 -14.19 3.13
N ALA A 78 -2.91 -13.10 3.38
CA ALA A 78 -4.37 -13.10 3.48
C ALA A 78 -5.06 -13.13 2.10
N GLY A 79 -4.30 -13.13 1.00
CA GLY A 79 -4.85 -13.25 -0.34
C GLY A 79 -4.98 -11.95 -1.11
N TRP A 80 -4.49 -10.84 -0.56
CA TRP A 80 -4.45 -9.58 -1.30
C TRP A 80 -3.47 -9.70 -2.46
N GLN A 81 -3.78 -9.02 -3.56
CA GLN A 81 -2.98 -9.09 -4.78
C GLN A 81 -2.37 -7.74 -5.09
N VAL A 82 -1.16 -7.78 -5.64
CA VAL A 82 -0.50 -6.57 -6.15
C VAL A 82 -1.30 -6.10 -7.37
N THR A 83 -1.57 -4.81 -7.41
CA THR A 83 -2.30 -4.19 -8.50
C THR A 83 -1.59 -2.93 -8.94
N GLU A 84 -1.97 -2.42 -10.11
CA GLU A 84 -1.43 -1.18 -10.61
C GLU A 84 -2.06 0.02 -9.88
N PRO A 85 -1.40 1.18 -9.88
CA PRO A 85 -1.99 2.40 -9.33
C PRO A 85 -3.35 2.67 -9.97
N LYS A 86 -4.31 3.06 -9.14
CA LYS A 86 -5.68 3.25 -9.58
C LYS A 86 -6.02 4.70 -9.92
N TRP A 87 -5.06 5.60 -9.78
CA TRP A 87 -5.20 6.97 -10.20
C TRP A 87 -3.85 7.59 -10.60
#